data_944d8f341eda6a807d2ce03278cf310c
#
_entry.id   944d8f341eda6a807d2ce03278cf310c
#
_cell.length_a   1.000
_cell.length_b   1.000
_cell.length_c   1.000
_cell.angle_alpha   90.00
_cell.angle_beta   90.00
_cell.angle_gamma   90.00
#
_symmetry.space_group_name_H-M   'P 1'
#
loop_
_entity.id
_entity.type
_entity.pdbx_description
1 polymer ?
#
loop_
_entity_poly.entity_id
_entity_poly.type
_entity_poly.pdbx_seq_one_letter_code
_entity_poly.pdbx_strand_id
1 'polypeptide(L)'
;MKIRRGFDGKYGFGRSAARCPAGPGFLLQEATMLQKFPAFAGVQGPVVVIVMDGYGIPKHEVGSAIDAARKPTLDRLFAQYPNIVLRAHGTAVGMPSDDDMGNSEVGHNAIGAGQVYAQGAALVANAIAEGAIWQGEAWQQIVAGAKAGASGKAGVLHFIGLFSDGNVHSHIDHLKAMVLRAKEEGVPTVRIHALLDGRDVPETSALDYVVPFEAFLKDISTAGFDARIASGGGRQTITMDRYDANWPMVARGWRTHVLGEGPQFASATDAVHGLREKHPGTIDQDLPEFIVAEDGRPIGTIEDGDAVVFYNFRGDRAIEITRAFVEEHFTEFDRVRHPRTTYAGMLQYDGDLQLPKRFLVAPPAIKDTSSEWFSKSGLAQFACSETQKFGHVTYFWNGNRSNKFDGETWQEVPSDVVPFEQRPWMKAAEITDAMIAALQSGRFKVLRCNYANGDMVGHTGNFRAATMAIEAVDLALARLLPAIDAAGGVALITADHGNADEMFELDKKTRQPAQNKDGSYKAKTAHTLNPVPLILYDNVSGGKLGLKPLETAGLSNIAATVANLLGLHKHDKWDDSLLEVK
;
A
#
# COMPACT_ATOMS: atom_id res chain seq x y z
N MET A 1 63.31 -22.36 18.28
CA MET A 1 63.82 -23.09 19.42
C MET A 1 62.79 -24.05 19.94
N LYS A 2 63.07 -25.32 19.87
CA LYS A 2 62.27 -26.48 20.30
C LYS A 2 61.80 -26.37 21.75
N ILE A 3 60.62 -26.92 22.12
CA ILE A 3 60.56 -28.10 23.01
C ILE A 3 59.09 -28.65 22.96
N ARG A 4 59.04 -29.97 22.70
CA ARG A 4 57.92 -30.91 22.85
C ARG A 4 57.75 -31.38 24.28
N ARG A 5 56.55 -31.85 24.64
CA ARG A 5 56.20 -33.08 25.46
C ARG A 5 54.70 -32.94 25.79
N GLY A 6 53.74 -33.79 25.49
CA GLY A 6 53.74 -35.27 25.44
C GLY A 6 53.17 -35.84 26.74
N PHE A 7 51.87 -36.26 26.73
CA PHE A 7 51.40 -37.33 27.64
C PHE A 7 50.21 -38.09 27.00
N ASP A 8 50.45 -39.38 26.80
CA ASP A 8 49.47 -40.40 26.43
C ASP A 8 48.61 -40.79 27.66
N GLY A 9 47.37 -41.17 27.42
CA GLY A 9 46.49 -41.80 28.40
C GLY A 9 45.36 -42.57 27.70
N LYS A 10 45.58 -43.84 27.41
CA LYS A 10 44.59 -44.83 26.93
C LYS A 10 43.54 -45.12 28.01
N TYR A 11 42.27 -45.08 27.67
CA TYR A 11 41.26 -46.04 28.18
C TYR A 11 40.20 -46.28 27.11
N GLY A 12 40.12 -47.50 26.58
CA GLY A 12 39.10 -47.96 25.68
C GLY A 12 37.86 -48.45 26.45
N PHE A 13 36.71 -48.09 25.95
CA PHE A 13 35.47 -48.82 26.19
C PHE A 13 34.71 -48.94 24.87
N GLY A 14 34.67 -50.16 24.34
CA GLY A 14 33.85 -50.53 23.22
C GLY A 14 32.36 -50.48 23.58
N ARG A 15 31.57 -49.80 22.75
CA ARG A 15 30.12 -50.04 22.62
C ARG A 15 29.77 -50.13 21.14
N SER A 16 29.27 -51.31 20.82
CA SER A 16 28.59 -51.67 19.58
C SER A 16 27.51 -50.67 19.26
N ALA A 17 27.65 -49.93 18.16
CA ALA A 17 26.58 -49.13 17.58
C ALA A 17 25.87 -49.97 16.53
N ALA A 18 24.64 -50.41 16.87
CA ALA A 18 23.71 -50.95 15.91
C ALA A 18 23.37 -49.89 14.87
N ARG A 19 23.67 -50.16 13.60
CA ARG A 19 23.24 -49.33 12.46
C ARG A 19 21.74 -49.49 12.30
N CYS A 20 20.96 -48.40 12.57
CA CYS A 20 19.62 -48.26 12.03
C CYS A 20 19.73 -48.07 10.51
N PRO A 21 18.93 -48.74 9.68
CA PRO A 21 18.88 -48.48 8.26
C PRO A 21 18.30 -47.09 8.04
N ALA A 22 19.03 -46.23 7.34
CA ALA A 22 18.53 -44.97 6.82
C ALA A 22 17.36 -45.25 5.90
N GLY A 23 16.16 -44.86 6.29
CA GLY A 23 15.00 -44.80 5.41
C GLY A 23 15.28 -43.88 4.25
N PRO A 24 14.65 -44.05 3.08
CA PRO A 24 14.87 -43.20 1.95
C PRO A 24 14.50 -41.77 2.32
N GLY A 25 15.49 -40.91 2.47
CA GLY A 25 15.28 -39.46 2.54
C GLY A 25 14.64 -39.03 1.22
N PHE A 26 13.36 -38.72 1.27
CA PHE A 26 12.74 -37.92 0.22
C PHE A 26 13.41 -36.54 0.25
N LEU A 27 14.46 -36.37 -0.53
CA LEU A 27 14.88 -35.07 -1.01
C LEU A 27 13.68 -34.56 -1.81
N LEU A 28 12.89 -33.65 -1.25
CA LEU A 28 11.99 -32.79 -2.01
C LEU A 28 12.89 -32.02 -2.98
N GLN A 29 13.01 -32.54 -4.20
CA GLN A 29 13.61 -31.81 -5.32
C GLN A 29 12.69 -30.60 -5.51
N GLU A 30 13.15 -29.39 -5.18
CA GLU A 30 12.40 -28.18 -5.50
C GLU A 30 12.05 -28.22 -6.98
N ALA A 31 10.76 -28.15 -7.30
CA ALA A 31 10.29 -28.18 -8.66
C ALA A 31 10.94 -27.01 -9.42
N THR A 32 11.65 -27.28 -10.49
CA THR A 32 12.33 -26.25 -11.28
C THR A 32 11.41 -25.56 -12.27
N MET A 33 10.19 -26.07 -12.50
CA MET A 33 9.17 -25.51 -13.42
C MET A 33 7.77 -25.95 -12.98
N LEU A 34 6.73 -25.25 -13.48
CA LEU A 34 5.33 -25.65 -13.26
C LEU A 34 5.02 -26.95 -14.03
N GLN A 35 4.23 -27.81 -13.40
CA GLN A 35 3.79 -29.07 -13.98
C GLN A 35 2.66 -28.83 -15.00
N LYS A 36 2.41 -29.80 -15.87
CA LYS A 36 1.27 -29.77 -16.80
C LYS A 36 -0.05 -29.87 -16.04
N PHE A 37 -1.04 -29.07 -16.46
CA PHE A 37 -2.39 -29.12 -15.92
C PHE A 37 -3.19 -30.25 -16.59
N PRO A 38 -3.59 -31.30 -15.85
CA PRO A 38 -4.20 -32.49 -16.46
C PRO A 38 -5.55 -32.23 -17.14
N ALA A 39 -6.34 -31.27 -16.61
CA ALA A 39 -7.68 -31.00 -17.10
C ALA A 39 -7.72 -30.21 -18.44
N PHE A 40 -6.64 -29.49 -18.75
CA PHE A 40 -6.59 -28.67 -19.97
C PHE A 40 -5.16 -28.52 -20.47
N ALA A 41 -4.95 -28.77 -21.76
CA ALA A 41 -3.63 -28.73 -22.37
C ALA A 41 -3.10 -27.30 -22.62
N GLY A 42 -3.88 -26.29 -22.34
CA GLY A 42 -3.58 -24.88 -22.58
C GLY A 42 -4.02 -24.38 -23.96
N VAL A 43 -4.19 -23.07 -24.06
CA VAL A 43 -4.45 -22.40 -25.33
C VAL A 43 -3.20 -22.40 -26.21
N GLN A 44 -3.39 -22.50 -27.53
CA GLN A 44 -2.26 -22.49 -28.48
C GLN A 44 -1.63 -21.11 -28.61
N GLY A 45 -2.42 -20.07 -28.58
CA GLY A 45 -1.99 -18.68 -28.63
C GLY A 45 -1.54 -18.13 -27.27
N PRO A 46 -1.30 -16.83 -27.17
CA PRO A 46 -0.91 -16.16 -25.93
C PRO A 46 -2.07 -16.01 -24.95
N VAL A 47 -1.74 -15.88 -23.67
CA VAL A 47 -2.64 -15.43 -22.61
C VAL A 47 -2.31 -13.97 -22.29
N VAL A 48 -3.31 -13.10 -22.38
CA VAL A 48 -3.17 -11.66 -22.13
C VAL A 48 -3.91 -11.28 -20.86
N VAL A 49 -3.25 -10.57 -19.93
CA VAL A 49 -3.90 -9.96 -18.76
C VAL A 49 -3.99 -8.46 -18.99
N ILE A 50 -5.20 -7.92 -18.98
CA ILE A 50 -5.48 -6.51 -19.19
C ILE A 50 -6.05 -5.95 -17.88
N VAL A 51 -5.34 -4.99 -17.28
CA VAL A 51 -5.78 -4.27 -16.09
C VAL A 51 -6.33 -2.92 -16.51
N MET A 52 -7.59 -2.67 -16.22
CA MET A 52 -8.28 -1.38 -16.37
C MET A 52 -8.22 -0.67 -15.02
N ASP A 53 -7.14 0.07 -14.78
CA ASP A 53 -6.84 0.68 -13.48
C ASP A 53 -8.00 1.59 -13.00
N GLY A 54 -8.43 1.40 -11.75
CA GLY A 54 -9.53 2.17 -11.18
C GLY A 54 -10.93 1.83 -11.67
N TYR A 55 -11.12 0.69 -12.35
CA TYR A 55 -12.44 0.24 -12.85
C TYR A 55 -13.15 -0.67 -11.83
N GLY A 56 -13.85 -0.08 -10.85
CA GLY A 56 -14.70 -0.81 -9.91
C GLY A 56 -16.08 -1.18 -10.51
N ILE A 57 -16.81 -2.04 -9.80
CA ILE A 57 -18.22 -2.32 -10.13
C ILE A 57 -19.10 -1.29 -9.41
N PRO A 58 -19.81 -0.39 -10.14
CA PRO A 58 -20.58 0.66 -9.54
C PRO A 58 -21.70 0.13 -8.62
N LYS A 59 -21.88 0.80 -7.48
CA LYS A 59 -23.05 0.57 -6.59
C LYS A 59 -24.15 1.60 -6.81
N HIS A 60 -23.80 2.75 -7.35
CA HIS A 60 -24.72 3.86 -7.61
C HIS A 60 -24.50 4.38 -9.03
N GLU A 61 -25.58 4.55 -9.78
CA GLU A 61 -25.54 5.11 -11.13
C GLU A 61 -25.06 6.59 -11.11
N VAL A 62 -25.57 7.36 -10.15
CA VAL A 62 -25.17 8.77 -9.98
C VAL A 62 -23.78 8.83 -9.38
N GLY A 63 -22.84 9.42 -10.11
CA GLY A 63 -21.42 9.51 -9.70
C GLY A 63 -20.54 8.41 -10.26
N SER A 64 -21.09 7.44 -11.00
CA SER A 64 -20.31 6.46 -11.74
C SER A 64 -19.90 7.01 -13.10
N ALA A 65 -18.62 7.30 -13.29
CA ALA A 65 -18.08 7.65 -14.61
C ALA A 65 -18.14 6.46 -15.57
N ILE A 66 -18.15 5.24 -15.03
CA ILE A 66 -18.27 4.00 -15.79
C ILE A 66 -19.65 3.86 -16.41
N ASP A 67 -20.73 4.11 -15.63
CA ASP A 67 -22.09 4.02 -16.14
C ASP A 67 -22.42 5.18 -17.10
N ALA A 68 -21.82 6.35 -16.89
CA ALA A 68 -21.96 7.49 -17.75
C ALA A 68 -21.21 7.35 -19.10
N ALA A 69 -20.19 6.49 -19.17
CA ALA A 69 -19.35 6.31 -20.35
C ALA A 69 -20.05 5.53 -21.46
N ARG A 70 -19.79 5.93 -22.70
CA ARG A 70 -20.20 5.17 -23.88
C ARG A 70 -19.17 4.07 -24.17
N LYS A 71 -19.46 2.85 -23.74
CA LYS A 71 -18.50 1.72 -23.71
C LYS A 71 -19.03 0.45 -24.38
N PRO A 72 -19.35 0.49 -25.70
CA PRO A 72 -20.00 -0.63 -26.39
C PRO A 72 -19.17 -1.91 -26.40
N THR A 73 -17.85 -1.83 -26.34
CA THR A 73 -16.96 -3.01 -26.27
C THR A 73 -17.08 -3.69 -24.91
N LEU A 74 -16.99 -2.94 -23.82
CA LEU A 74 -17.16 -3.44 -22.46
C LEU A 74 -18.57 -3.98 -22.24
N ASP A 75 -19.62 -3.28 -22.70
CA ASP A 75 -21.01 -3.73 -22.61
C ASP A 75 -21.20 -5.08 -23.30
N ARG A 76 -20.61 -5.27 -24.49
CA ARG A 76 -20.60 -6.56 -25.18
C ARG A 76 -19.83 -7.63 -24.40
N LEU A 77 -18.67 -7.29 -23.83
CA LEU A 77 -17.88 -8.22 -23.05
C LEU A 77 -18.65 -8.76 -21.85
N PHE A 78 -19.27 -7.87 -21.08
CA PHE A 78 -20.10 -8.28 -19.93
C PHE A 78 -21.33 -9.11 -20.34
N ALA A 79 -21.93 -8.82 -21.49
CA ALA A 79 -23.12 -9.52 -21.96
C ALA A 79 -22.83 -10.91 -22.57
N GLN A 80 -21.66 -11.11 -23.18
CA GLN A 80 -21.42 -12.28 -24.03
C GLN A 80 -20.33 -13.22 -23.52
N TYR A 81 -19.47 -12.78 -22.60
CA TYR A 81 -18.33 -13.58 -22.12
C TYR A 81 -18.47 -13.94 -20.65
N PRO A 82 -17.92 -15.09 -20.21
CA PRO A 82 -17.90 -15.43 -18.81
C PRO A 82 -17.26 -14.32 -17.97
N ASN A 83 -17.97 -13.87 -16.96
CA ASN A 83 -17.46 -12.86 -16.05
C ASN A 83 -17.88 -13.14 -14.61
N ILE A 84 -17.05 -12.73 -13.68
CA ILE A 84 -17.28 -12.80 -12.23
C ILE A 84 -16.72 -11.53 -11.58
N VAL A 85 -17.01 -11.40 -10.30
CA VAL A 85 -16.58 -10.25 -9.48
C VAL A 85 -15.47 -10.69 -8.53
N LEU A 86 -14.41 -9.89 -8.40
CA LEU A 86 -13.29 -10.12 -7.51
C LEU A 86 -13.23 -9.06 -6.40
N ARG A 87 -12.85 -9.50 -5.20
CA ARG A 87 -12.50 -8.59 -4.11
C ARG A 87 -11.13 -7.97 -4.40
N ALA A 88 -11.05 -6.62 -4.35
CA ALA A 88 -9.86 -5.85 -4.66
C ALA A 88 -9.48 -4.84 -3.55
N HIS A 89 -10.02 -5.03 -2.34
CA HIS A 89 -9.78 -4.18 -1.17
C HIS A 89 -9.70 -5.02 0.10
N GLY A 90 -9.34 -4.39 1.18
CA GLY A 90 -9.33 -4.99 2.50
C GLY A 90 -8.41 -6.19 2.63
N THR A 91 -8.82 -7.16 3.42
CA THR A 91 -8.05 -8.37 3.71
C THR A 91 -7.79 -9.22 2.46
N ALA A 92 -8.59 -9.09 1.41
CA ALA A 92 -8.39 -9.81 0.14
C ALA A 92 -7.14 -9.36 -0.64
N VAL A 93 -6.56 -8.23 -0.32
CA VAL A 93 -5.29 -7.73 -0.87
C VAL A 93 -4.23 -7.50 0.22
N GLY A 94 -4.46 -8.04 1.43
CA GLY A 94 -3.52 -8.00 2.54
C GLY A 94 -3.58 -6.75 3.41
N MET A 95 -4.58 -5.89 3.21
CA MET A 95 -4.80 -4.73 4.07
C MET A 95 -5.30 -5.17 5.46
N PRO A 96 -5.11 -4.35 6.52
CA PRO A 96 -5.45 -4.73 7.89
C PRO A 96 -6.94 -5.03 8.12
N SER A 97 -7.84 -4.35 7.44
CA SER A 97 -9.29 -4.53 7.57
C SER A 97 -10.02 -4.41 6.22
N ASP A 98 -11.26 -4.92 6.15
CA ASP A 98 -12.08 -4.82 4.94
C ASP A 98 -12.62 -3.40 4.69
N ASP A 99 -12.44 -2.48 5.63
CA ASP A 99 -12.72 -1.05 5.46
C ASP A 99 -11.55 -0.28 4.82
N ASP A 100 -10.43 -0.96 4.57
CA ASP A 100 -9.27 -0.37 3.90
C ASP A 100 -9.41 -0.49 2.38
N MET A 101 -9.30 0.65 1.69
CA MET A 101 -9.30 0.66 0.23
C MET A 101 -8.06 -0.04 -0.30
N GLY A 102 -8.21 -0.78 -1.41
CA GLY A 102 -7.09 -1.25 -2.20
C GLY A 102 -6.38 -0.09 -2.90
N ASN A 103 -5.23 -0.37 -3.43
CA ASN A 103 -4.47 0.53 -4.30
C ASN A 103 -3.72 -0.28 -5.36
N SER A 104 -3.14 0.42 -6.34
CA SER A 104 -2.50 -0.26 -7.46
C SER A 104 -1.30 -1.13 -7.04
N GLU A 105 -0.56 -0.76 -5.99
CA GLU A 105 0.57 -1.54 -5.49
C GLU A 105 0.13 -2.90 -4.96
N VAL A 106 -0.80 -2.89 -3.99
CA VAL A 106 -1.28 -4.15 -3.38
C VAL A 106 -2.09 -4.98 -4.35
N GLY A 107 -2.84 -4.34 -5.28
CA GLY A 107 -3.59 -5.01 -6.34
C GLY A 107 -2.67 -5.76 -7.29
N HIS A 108 -1.65 -5.09 -7.85
CA HIS A 108 -0.69 -5.71 -8.76
C HIS A 108 0.22 -6.72 -8.06
N ASN A 109 0.59 -6.49 -6.79
CA ASN A 109 1.26 -7.48 -5.96
C ASN A 109 0.41 -8.76 -5.84
N ALA A 110 -0.88 -8.65 -5.50
CA ALA A 110 -1.77 -9.80 -5.37
C ALA A 110 -1.92 -10.56 -6.69
N ILE A 111 -2.16 -9.85 -7.81
CA ILE A 111 -2.26 -10.45 -9.16
C ILE A 111 -0.97 -11.18 -9.52
N GLY A 112 0.18 -10.53 -9.35
CA GLY A 112 1.48 -11.06 -9.74
C GLY A 112 1.98 -12.18 -8.84
N ALA A 113 1.76 -12.07 -7.53
CA ALA A 113 2.20 -13.06 -6.54
C ALA A 113 1.35 -14.32 -6.52
N GLY A 114 0.08 -14.25 -6.94
CA GLY A 114 -0.85 -15.37 -6.84
C GLY A 114 -1.26 -15.71 -5.41
N GLN A 115 -0.94 -14.88 -4.46
CA GLN A 115 -1.23 -15.04 -3.03
C GLN A 115 -1.30 -13.67 -2.36
N VAL A 116 -1.96 -13.61 -1.20
CA VAL A 116 -2.12 -12.38 -0.43
C VAL A 116 -0.96 -12.23 0.55
N TYR A 117 -0.31 -11.09 0.57
CA TYR A 117 0.75 -10.74 1.52
C TYR A 117 0.25 -9.70 2.52
N ALA A 118 0.61 -9.91 3.79
CA ALA A 118 0.26 -8.98 4.85
C ALA A 118 0.88 -7.59 4.59
N GLN A 119 0.06 -6.56 4.75
CA GLN A 119 0.41 -5.15 4.64
C GLN A 119 0.15 -4.44 5.99
N GLY A 120 0.54 -3.18 6.10
CA GLY A 120 0.20 -2.34 7.25
C GLY A 120 0.70 -2.86 8.59
N ALA A 121 -0.21 -3.04 9.55
CA ALA A 121 0.10 -3.41 10.93
C ALA A 121 0.93 -4.68 11.10
N ALA A 122 0.54 -5.75 10.40
CA ALA A 122 1.23 -7.04 10.50
C ALA A 122 2.66 -6.96 9.94
N LEU A 123 2.86 -6.23 8.86
CA LEU A 123 4.17 -6.00 8.26
C LEU A 123 5.10 -5.26 9.25
N VAL A 124 4.59 -4.20 9.89
CA VAL A 124 5.36 -3.42 10.87
C VAL A 124 5.67 -4.24 12.12
N ALA A 125 4.68 -4.98 12.66
CA ALA A 125 4.89 -5.84 13.82
C ALA A 125 5.97 -6.90 13.57
N ASN A 126 5.94 -7.55 12.41
CA ASN A 126 6.95 -8.52 12.01
C ASN A 126 8.34 -7.88 11.87
N ALA A 127 8.43 -6.71 11.22
CA ALA A 127 9.69 -6.00 11.05
C ALA A 127 10.33 -5.57 12.40
N ILE A 128 9.50 -5.22 13.39
CA ILE A 128 9.94 -4.93 14.76
C ILE A 128 10.42 -6.21 15.46
N ALA A 129 9.62 -7.29 15.41
CA ALA A 129 9.93 -8.56 16.07
C ALA A 129 11.20 -9.20 15.53
N GLU A 130 11.43 -9.15 14.22
CA GLU A 130 12.63 -9.64 13.54
C GLU A 130 13.83 -8.70 13.68
N GLY A 131 13.60 -7.47 14.13
CA GLY A 131 14.63 -6.44 14.24
C GLY A 131 15.05 -5.82 12.89
N ALA A 132 14.37 -6.14 11.80
CA ALA A 132 14.68 -5.65 10.46
C ALA A 132 14.57 -4.12 10.35
N ILE A 133 13.57 -3.53 11.03
CA ILE A 133 13.35 -2.08 11.08
C ILE A 133 14.59 -1.34 11.61
N TRP A 134 15.30 -1.91 12.61
CA TRP A 134 16.46 -1.29 13.24
C TRP A 134 17.72 -1.32 12.37
N GLN A 135 17.79 -2.29 11.46
CA GLN A 135 18.89 -2.45 10.51
C GLN A 135 18.69 -1.61 9.25
N GLY A 136 17.49 -1.11 9.03
CA GLY A 136 17.14 -0.30 7.87
C GLY A 136 17.87 1.04 7.85
N GLU A 137 18.27 1.49 6.66
CA GLU A 137 18.99 2.76 6.46
C GLU A 137 18.20 3.95 7.01
N ALA A 138 16.87 3.95 6.84
CA ALA A 138 16.00 5.01 7.30
C ALA A 138 16.06 5.19 8.83
N TRP A 139 15.97 4.09 9.60
CA TRP A 139 16.11 4.15 11.06
C TRP A 139 17.48 4.66 11.48
N GLN A 140 18.54 4.17 10.85
CA GLN A 140 19.91 4.61 11.14
C GLN A 140 20.10 6.12 10.87
N GLN A 141 19.52 6.64 9.78
CA GLN A 141 19.55 8.07 9.47
C GLN A 141 18.73 8.90 10.49
N ILE A 142 17.55 8.41 10.94
CA ILE A 142 16.75 9.05 11.98
C ILE A 142 17.53 9.16 13.29
N VAL A 143 18.13 8.06 13.76
CA VAL A 143 18.94 8.05 14.98
C VAL A 143 20.17 8.96 14.86
N ALA A 144 20.85 8.91 13.71
CA ALA A 144 22.01 9.76 13.47
C ALA A 144 21.62 11.26 13.46
N GLY A 145 20.50 11.62 12.82
CA GLY A 145 19.96 12.98 12.80
C GLY A 145 19.63 13.48 14.21
N ALA A 146 18.89 12.69 15.00
CA ALA A 146 18.54 13.03 16.38
C ALA A 146 19.76 13.20 17.30
N LYS A 147 20.85 12.47 17.06
CA LYS A 147 22.10 12.59 17.83
C LYS A 147 22.97 13.75 17.38
N ALA A 148 22.98 14.05 16.09
CA ALA A 148 23.81 15.12 15.52
C ALA A 148 23.21 16.50 15.76
N GLY A 149 21.89 16.64 15.56
CA GLY A 149 21.18 17.92 15.68
C GLY A 149 21.74 19.02 14.78
N ALA A 150 21.48 20.27 15.18
CA ALA A 150 22.01 21.44 14.51
C ALA A 150 22.87 22.29 15.46
N SER A 151 23.82 23.03 14.87
CA SER A 151 24.66 24.01 15.62
C SER A 151 25.40 23.44 16.84
N GLY A 152 25.78 22.16 16.80
CA GLY A 152 26.55 21.49 17.87
C GLY A 152 25.74 21.12 19.10
N LYS A 153 24.41 21.19 19.04
CA LYS A 153 23.50 20.63 20.04
C LYS A 153 22.89 19.34 19.47
N ALA A 154 22.72 18.32 20.32
CA ALA A 154 21.96 17.14 19.94
C ALA A 154 20.53 17.57 19.55
N GLY A 155 20.00 16.93 18.51
CA GLY A 155 18.62 17.11 18.08
C GLY A 155 17.66 16.32 18.95
N VAL A 156 16.41 16.40 18.61
CA VAL A 156 15.31 15.70 19.25
C VAL A 156 14.72 14.69 18.25
N LEU A 157 14.36 13.51 18.74
CA LEU A 157 13.56 12.56 17.96
C LEU A 157 12.09 12.75 18.27
N HIS A 158 11.32 13.13 17.27
CA HIS A 158 9.89 13.32 17.36
C HIS A 158 9.13 12.15 16.76
N PHE A 159 8.11 11.67 17.46
CA PHE A 159 7.14 10.71 16.95
C PHE A 159 5.77 11.38 16.88
N ILE A 160 5.15 11.39 15.71
CA ILE A 160 3.80 11.90 15.47
C ILE A 160 2.95 10.74 14.97
N GLY A 161 1.74 10.57 15.48
CA GLY A 161 0.81 9.55 14.99
C GLY A 161 -0.36 9.29 15.90
N LEU A 162 -1.27 8.43 15.45
CA LEU A 162 -2.48 8.06 16.20
C LEU A 162 -2.11 7.27 17.45
N PHE A 163 -2.70 7.70 18.58
CA PHE A 163 -2.24 7.29 19.91
C PHE A 163 -3.24 6.31 20.56
N SER A 164 -3.30 5.09 20.03
CA SER A 164 -4.16 4.01 20.53
C SER A 164 -3.63 2.62 20.10
N ASP A 165 -4.33 1.58 20.52
CA ASP A 165 -4.15 0.19 20.09
C ASP A 165 -5.22 -0.26 19.08
N GLY A 166 -6.00 0.69 18.53
CA GLY A 166 -7.08 0.41 17.57
C GLY A 166 -6.64 -0.29 16.28
N ASN A 167 -5.33 -0.27 15.99
CA ASN A 167 -4.67 -1.04 14.93
C ASN A 167 -5.19 -0.77 13.50
N VAL A 168 -5.78 0.41 13.29
CA VAL A 168 -6.27 0.86 11.97
C VAL A 168 -5.24 1.73 11.26
N HIS A 169 -4.66 2.71 11.96
CA HIS A 169 -3.65 3.62 11.41
C HIS A 169 -2.26 3.42 12.02
N SER A 170 -2.22 3.01 13.29
CA SER A 170 -1.01 2.83 14.10
C SER A 170 -1.26 1.83 15.22
N HIS A 171 -0.21 1.49 15.95
CA HIS A 171 -0.34 0.74 17.20
C HIS A 171 0.62 1.31 18.25
N ILE A 172 0.12 1.55 19.47
CA ILE A 172 0.89 2.16 20.56
C ILE A 172 2.10 1.33 20.98
N ASP A 173 2.06 0.00 20.83
CA ASP A 173 3.21 -0.87 21.15
C ASP A 173 4.33 -0.73 20.11
N HIS A 174 4.02 -0.41 18.85
CA HIS A 174 5.06 -0.05 17.87
C HIS A 174 5.80 1.21 18.30
N LEU A 175 5.07 2.22 18.78
CA LEU A 175 5.67 3.45 19.34
C LEU A 175 6.54 3.14 20.56
N LYS A 176 6.07 2.33 21.52
CA LYS A 176 6.87 1.92 22.69
C LYS A 176 8.17 1.24 22.29
N ALA A 177 8.11 0.32 21.32
CA ALA A 177 9.29 -0.37 20.79
C ALA A 177 10.31 0.61 20.20
N MET A 178 9.85 1.60 19.40
CA MET A 178 10.73 2.62 18.82
C MET A 178 11.34 3.54 19.88
N VAL A 179 10.60 3.93 20.92
CA VAL A 179 11.11 4.76 22.01
C VAL A 179 12.18 4.02 22.81
N LEU A 180 11.94 2.74 23.14
CA LEU A 180 12.95 1.90 23.83
C LEU A 180 14.21 1.74 22.99
N ARG A 181 14.03 1.48 21.71
CA ARG A 181 15.16 1.34 20.79
C ARG A 181 15.97 2.64 20.63
N ALA A 182 15.32 3.79 20.55
CA ALA A 182 15.98 5.08 20.53
C ALA A 182 16.84 5.31 21.78
N LYS A 183 16.32 4.93 22.97
CA LYS A 183 17.08 4.96 24.22
C LYS A 183 18.33 4.05 24.17
N GLU A 184 18.17 2.79 23.72
CA GLU A 184 19.26 1.83 23.58
C GLU A 184 20.36 2.34 22.65
N GLU A 185 20.00 3.03 21.59
CA GLU A 185 20.93 3.60 20.61
C GLU A 185 21.50 4.97 21.04
N GLY A 186 21.14 5.46 22.22
CA GLY A 186 21.72 6.66 22.82
C GLY A 186 21.19 7.97 22.25
N VAL A 187 19.96 8.01 21.78
CA VAL A 187 19.23 9.26 21.47
C VAL A 187 18.95 9.97 22.81
N PRO A 188 19.35 11.24 22.99
CA PRO A 188 19.22 11.88 24.31
C PRO A 188 17.80 12.35 24.61
N THR A 189 17.02 12.73 23.61
CA THR A 189 15.70 13.35 23.79
C THR A 189 14.68 12.81 22.81
N VAL A 190 13.54 12.38 23.33
CA VAL A 190 12.37 11.93 22.55
C VAL A 190 11.15 12.75 22.90
N ARG A 191 10.39 13.16 21.88
CA ARG A 191 9.12 13.89 22.04
C ARG A 191 8.02 13.18 21.27
N ILE A 192 6.87 13.01 21.89
CA ILE A 192 5.70 12.38 21.31
C ILE A 192 4.61 13.43 21.07
N HIS A 193 4.03 13.42 19.88
CA HIS A 193 2.89 14.23 19.49
C HIS A 193 1.70 13.30 19.32
N ALA A 194 0.85 13.25 20.35
CA ALA A 194 -0.21 12.26 20.49
C ALA A 194 -1.49 12.70 19.78
N LEU A 195 -1.83 12.07 18.66
CA LEU A 195 -3.12 12.27 18.00
C LEU A 195 -4.16 11.36 18.67
N LEU A 196 -5.10 11.96 19.40
CA LEU A 196 -6.07 11.21 20.19
C LEU A 196 -7.09 10.54 19.28
N ASP A 197 -7.42 9.29 19.58
CA ASP A 197 -8.31 8.47 18.77
C ASP A 197 -9.80 8.70 19.13
N GLY A 198 -10.46 7.78 19.80
CA GLY A 198 -11.88 7.85 20.12
C GLY A 198 -12.79 7.57 18.93
N ARG A 199 -12.24 6.91 17.88
CA ARG A 199 -12.96 6.42 16.71
C ARG A 199 -12.74 4.94 16.47
N ASP A 200 -11.48 4.52 16.44
CA ASP A 200 -11.09 3.12 16.23
C ASP A 200 -11.02 2.38 17.58
N VAL A 201 -11.16 3.13 18.68
CA VAL A 201 -11.29 2.71 20.07
C VAL A 201 -12.47 3.47 20.72
N PRO A 202 -12.91 3.13 21.95
CA PRO A 202 -14.02 3.82 22.60
C PRO A 202 -13.86 5.34 22.65
N GLU A 203 -14.94 6.07 22.44
CA GLU A 203 -14.99 7.51 22.17
C GLU A 203 -14.31 8.40 23.22
N THR A 204 -14.16 7.93 24.46
CA THR A 204 -13.57 8.67 25.60
C THR A 204 -12.45 7.91 26.30
N SER A 205 -11.72 7.05 25.58
CA SER A 205 -10.67 6.18 26.12
C SER A 205 -9.27 6.80 26.15
N ALA A 206 -9.08 8.07 25.73
CA ALA A 206 -7.74 8.68 25.61
C ALA A 206 -6.90 8.56 26.90
N LEU A 207 -7.51 8.69 28.09
CA LEU A 207 -6.79 8.55 29.36
C LEU A 207 -6.31 7.12 29.63
N ASP A 208 -6.96 6.11 29.07
CA ASP A 208 -6.54 4.71 29.20
C ASP A 208 -5.21 4.45 28.48
N TYR A 209 -4.86 5.32 27.52
CA TYR A 209 -3.58 5.29 26.80
C TYR A 209 -2.59 6.31 27.34
N VAL A 210 -3.02 7.56 27.57
CA VAL A 210 -2.14 8.67 27.96
C VAL A 210 -1.51 8.42 29.34
N VAL A 211 -2.32 8.08 30.34
CA VAL A 211 -1.82 7.90 31.72
C VAL A 211 -0.78 6.79 31.83
N PRO A 212 -1.02 5.56 31.33
CA PRO A 212 -0.01 4.51 31.40
C PRO A 212 1.22 4.83 30.55
N PHE A 213 1.07 5.56 29.45
CA PHE A 213 2.19 5.91 28.60
C PHE A 213 3.07 7.00 29.20
N GLU A 214 2.51 8.02 29.85
CA GLU A 214 3.30 9.00 30.62
C GLU A 214 4.04 8.34 31.78
N ALA A 215 3.42 7.37 32.47
CA ALA A 215 4.09 6.57 33.48
C ALA A 215 5.26 5.77 32.88
N PHE A 216 5.04 5.09 31.76
CA PHE A 216 6.09 4.37 31.03
C PHE A 216 7.26 5.30 30.64
N LEU A 217 6.98 6.47 30.05
CA LEU A 217 8.02 7.42 29.67
C LEU A 217 8.83 7.92 30.87
N LYS A 218 8.16 8.16 32.00
CA LYS A 218 8.79 8.55 33.25
C LYS A 218 9.72 7.46 33.78
N ASP A 219 9.28 6.20 33.74
CA ASP A 219 10.04 5.07 34.25
C ASP A 219 11.31 4.79 33.43
N ILE A 220 11.26 5.02 32.11
CA ILE A 220 12.43 4.82 31.24
C ILE A 220 13.34 6.04 31.16
N SER A 221 12.90 7.23 31.58
CA SER A 221 13.71 8.45 31.56
C SER A 221 14.83 8.40 32.60
N THR A 222 15.98 8.94 32.25
CA THR A 222 17.20 8.98 33.09
C THR A 222 17.93 10.31 32.90
N ALA A 223 19.02 10.55 33.61
CA ALA A 223 19.83 11.76 33.42
C ALA A 223 20.38 11.92 31.98
N GLY A 224 20.47 10.82 31.20
CA GLY A 224 20.96 10.83 29.81
C GLY A 224 19.87 10.59 28.76
N PHE A 225 18.60 10.43 29.15
CA PHE A 225 17.49 10.17 28.25
C PHE A 225 16.20 10.82 28.78
N ASP A 226 15.69 11.81 28.07
CA ASP A 226 14.45 12.52 28.38
C ASP A 226 13.37 12.22 27.32
N ALA A 227 12.33 11.49 27.70
CA ALA A 227 11.21 11.14 26.84
C ALA A 227 9.89 11.63 27.42
N ARG A 228 9.14 12.45 26.65
CA ARG A 228 7.87 13.05 27.10
C ARG A 228 6.88 13.24 25.96
N ILE A 229 5.57 13.28 26.29
CA ILE A 229 4.54 13.78 25.37
C ILE A 229 4.67 15.31 25.34
N ALA A 230 4.83 15.87 24.14
CA ALA A 230 5.07 17.30 23.94
C ALA A 230 3.84 18.07 23.47
N SER A 231 2.99 17.44 22.70
CA SER A 231 1.74 18.04 22.22
C SER A 231 0.76 16.96 21.77
N GLY A 232 -0.47 17.37 21.47
CA GLY A 232 -1.47 16.47 20.92
C GLY A 232 -2.78 17.19 20.60
N GLY A 233 -3.81 16.39 20.35
CA GLY A 233 -5.18 16.80 20.06
C GLY A 233 -5.93 15.72 19.32
N GLY A 234 -7.22 15.87 19.15
CA GLY A 234 -8.07 14.90 18.46
C GLY A 234 -7.73 14.75 16.99
N ARG A 235 -7.71 13.51 16.50
CA ARG A 235 -7.40 13.16 15.10
C ARG A 235 -8.29 13.83 14.04
N GLN A 236 -9.46 14.36 14.44
CA GLN A 236 -10.38 15.08 13.55
C GLN A 236 -10.25 16.61 13.67
N THR A 237 -9.38 17.08 14.57
CA THR A 237 -9.13 18.51 14.76
C THR A 237 -7.77 18.94 14.26
N ILE A 238 -6.76 18.05 14.32
CA ILE A 238 -5.39 18.34 13.88
C ILE A 238 -4.81 17.20 13.03
N THR A 239 -3.93 17.54 12.11
CA THR A 239 -2.95 16.67 11.43
C THR A 239 -3.52 15.63 10.49
N MET A 240 -4.50 14.81 10.93
CA MET A 240 -4.92 13.59 10.23
C MET A 240 -6.06 13.85 9.23
N ASP A 241 -5.92 14.83 8.35
CA ASP A 241 -6.80 14.97 7.20
C ASP A 241 -6.49 13.94 6.11
N ARG A 242 -7.35 13.83 5.12
CA ARG A 242 -7.18 12.97 3.95
C ARG A 242 -7.92 13.51 2.75
N TYR A 243 -7.38 13.24 1.57
CA TYR A 243 -7.99 13.56 0.29
C TYR A 243 -8.16 15.06 0.06
N ASP A 244 -7.22 15.85 0.59
CA ASP A 244 -7.21 17.32 0.50
C ASP A 244 -8.50 18.00 1.01
N ALA A 245 -9.23 17.32 1.92
CA ALA A 245 -10.56 17.75 2.33
C ALA A 245 -10.54 18.93 3.33
N ASN A 246 -9.49 19.03 4.17
CA ASN A 246 -9.44 20.03 5.24
C ASN A 246 -8.00 20.45 5.59
N TRP A 247 -7.27 21.03 4.65
CA TRP A 247 -5.92 21.57 4.91
C TRP A 247 -5.79 22.47 6.15
N PRO A 248 -6.81 23.29 6.52
CA PRO A 248 -6.78 24.00 7.82
C PRO A 248 -6.59 23.11 9.05
N MET A 249 -7.03 21.84 9.00
CA MET A 249 -6.77 20.87 10.08
C MET A 249 -5.30 20.46 10.13
N VAL A 250 -4.68 20.22 8.98
CA VAL A 250 -3.24 19.93 8.87
C VAL A 250 -2.42 21.14 9.32
N ALA A 251 -2.83 22.35 8.93
CA ALA A 251 -2.21 23.60 9.35
C ALA A 251 -2.26 23.79 10.89
N ARG A 252 -3.39 23.45 11.53
CA ARG A 252 -3.46 23.47 13.02
C ARG A 252 -2.47 22.46 13.63
N GLY A 253 -2.40 21.24 13.08
CA GLY A 253 -1.40 20.25 13.51
C GLY A 253 0.03 20.76 13.35
N TRP A 254 0.34 21.41 12.22
CA TRP A 254 1.63 22.04 11.99
C TRP A 254 1.95 23.10 13.05
N ARG A 255 1.00 24.02 13.32
CA ARG A 255 1.16 25.05 14.37
C ARG A 255 1.38 24.44 15.74
N THR A 256 0.67 23.37 16.04
CA THR A 256 0.79 22.63 17.31
C THR A 256 2.14 21.97 17.46
N HIS A 257 2.57 21.18 16.50
CA HIS A 257 3.76 20.34 16.64
C HIS A 257 5.06 21.10 16.31
N VAL A 258 5.02 21.97 15.30
CA VAL A 258 6.21 22.67 14.81
C VAL A 258 6.38 24.04 15.50
N LEU A 259 5.32 24.81 15.64
CA LEU A 259 5.40 26.16 16.21
C LEU A 259 5.17 26.22 17.72
N GLY A 260 4.59 25.15 18.31
CA GLY A 260 4.25 25.13 19.74
C GLY A 260 3.10 26.07 20.10
N GLU A 261 2.17 26.29 19.16
CA GLU A 261 1.01 27.15 19.34
C GLU A 261 -0.19 26.31 19.80
N GLY A 262 -0.82 26.74 20.89
CA GLY A 262 -2.02 26.09 21.46
C GLY A 262 -2.16 26.27 22.97
N PRO A 263 -3.26 25.79 23.55
CA PRO A 263 -3.44 25.79 25.01
C PRO A 263 -2.36 24.98 25.72
N GLN A 264 -1.76 25.55 26.76
CA GLN A 264 -0.65 24.96 27.50
C GLN A 264 -1.13 24.23 28.74
N PHE A 265 -0.53 23.05 29.00
CA PHE A 265 -0.80 22.21 30.17
C PHE A 265 0.53 21.64 30.71
N ALA A 266 0.52 21.20 31.98
CA ALA A 266 1.70 20.62 32.61
C ALA A 266 2.00 19.18 32.13
N SER A 267 0.98 18.44 31.69
CA SER A 267 1.07 17.09 31.18
C SER A 267 -0.02 16.83 30.13
N ALA A 268 0.10 15.75 29.37
CA ALA A 268 -0.94 15.32 28.45
C ALA A 268 -2.19 14.83 29.22
N THR A 269 -2.01 14.20 30.37
CA THR A 269 -3.10 13.83 31.28
C THR A 269 -3.89 15.05 31.69
N ASP A 270 -3.23 16.13 32.16
CA ASP A 270 -3.89 17.40 32.53
C ASP A 270 -4.58 18.05 31.33
N ALA A 271 -3.98 17.93 30.13
CA ALA A 271 -4.57 18.46 28.91
C ALA A 271 -5.91 17.77 28.59
N VAL A 272 -5.96 16.43 28.59
CA VAL A 272 -7.21 15.71 28.32
C VAL A 272 -8.29 16.03 29.36
N HIS A 273 -7.94 16.08 30.65
CA HIS A 273 -8.89 16.47 31.69
C HIS A 273 -9.39 17.89 31.48
N GLY A 274 -8.48 18.86 31.32
CA GLY A 274 -8.85 20.26 31.18
C GLY A 274 -9.63 20.58 29.90
N LEU A 275 -9.34 19.87 28.81
CA LEU A 275 -10.08 20.01 27.55
C LEU A 275 -11.49 19.42 27.67
N ARG A 276 -11.65 18.24 28.27
CA ARG A 276 -12.99 17.65 28.52
C ARG A 276 -13.85 18.53 29.48
N GLU A 277 -13.23 19.19 30.46
CA GLU A 277 -13.91 20.13 31.34
C GLU A 277 -14.38 21.38 30.58
N LYS A 278 -13.55 21.92 29.68
CA LYS A 278 -13.88 23.10 28.86
C LYS A 278 -14.87 22.80 27.73
N HIS A 279 -14.88 21.57 27.25
CA HIS A 279 -15.71 21.11 26.12
C HIS A 279 -16.54 19.87 26.53
N PRO A 280 -17.53 20.02 27.42
CA PRO A 280 -18.32 18.89 27.93
C PRO A 280 -19.03 18.14 26.81
N GLY A 281 -18.93 16.79 26.80
CA GLY A 281 -19.57 15.94 25.82
C GLY A 281 -18.81 15.78 24.50
N THR A 282 -17.64 16.41 24.36
CA THR A 282 -16.77 16.21 23.21
C THR A 282 -16.04 14.88 23.35
N ILE A 283 -16.08 14.05 22.30
CA ILE A 283 -15.34 12.80 22.22
C ILE A 283 -13.87 13.05 21.87
N ASP A 284 -12.99 12.10 22.16
CA ASP A 284 -11.55 12.31 22.10
C ASP A 284 -11.03 12.70 20.71
N GLN A 285 -11.59 12.12 19.63
CA GLN A 285 -11.19 12.48 18.27
C GLN A 285 -11.44 13.94 17.90
N ASP A 286 -12.34 14.62 18.62
CA ASP A 286 -12.77 16.00 18.36
C ASP A 286 -12.24 17.01 19.41
N LEU A 287 -11.41 16.54 20.37
CA LEU A 287 -10.77 17.43 21.34
C LEU A 287 -9.82 18.41 20.63
N PRO A 288 -9.78 19.68 21.07
CA PRO A 288 -8.83 20.66 20.56
C PRO A 288 -7.36 20.23 20.76
N GLU A 289 -6.47 20.96 20.09
CA GLU A 289 -5.02 20.84 20.28
C GLU A 289 -4.58 21.24 21.69
N PHE A 290 -3.44 20.67 22.11
CA PHE A 290 -2.78 21.03 23.36
C PHE A 290 -1.25 20.99 23.23
N ILE A 291 -0.59 21.76 24.07
CA ILE A 291 0.87 21.81 24.22
C ILE A 291 1.22 21.47 25.66
N VAL A 292 2.22 20.61 25.84
CA VAL A 292 2.86 20.44 27.16
C VAL A 292 3.95 21.48 27.31
N ALA A 293 3.92 22.24 28.39
CA ALA A 293 4.81 23.36 28.64
C ALA A 293 5.34 23.38 30.08
N GLU A 294 6.59 23.81 30.21
CA GLU A 294 7.25 24.11 31.49
C GLU A 294 7.61 25.59 31.53
N ASP A 295 7.30 26.28 32.61
CA ASP A 295 7.53 27.72 32.78
C ASP A 295 7.05 28.58 31.58
N GLY A 296 5.88 28.20 31.02
CA GLY A 296 5.27 28.88 29.87
C GLY A 296 5.98 28.63 28.52
N ARG A 297 6.89 27.66 28.44
CA ARG A 297 7.61 27.29 27.20
C ARG A 297 7.24 25.88 26.78
N PRO A 298 6.86 25.65 25.51
CA PRO A 298 6.67 24.32 24.95
C PRO A 298 7.92 23.46 25.15
N ILE A 299 7.74 22.20 25.56
CA ILE A 299 8.87 21.29 25.82
C ILE A 299 9.40 20.57 24.58
N GLY A 300 8.76 20.71 23.42
CA GLY A 300 9.12 19.92 22.25
C GLY A 300 8.53 20.45 20.96
N THR A 301 8.88 21.69 20.56
CA THR A 301 8.72 22.18 19.20
C THR A 301 9.72 21.50 18.27
N ILE A 302 9.34 21.28 17.02
CA ILE A 302 10.22 20.65 16.03
C ILE A 302 11.12 21.72 15.39
N GLU A 303 12.44 21.55 15.51
CA GLU A 303 13.45 22.53 15.12
C GLU A 303 14.37 22.03 14.00
N ASP A 304 15.22 22.92 13.48
CA ASP A 304 16.26 22.52 12.53
C ASP A 304 17.23 21.49 13.14
N GLY A 305 17.46 20.43 12.40
CA GLY A 305 18.34 19.33 12.80
C GLY A 305 17.66 18.21 13.59
N ASP A 306 16.38 18.35 13.91
CA ASP A 306 15.62 17.28 14.54
C ASP A 306 15.28 16.14 13.58
N ALA A 307 14.96 14.99 14.14
CA ALA A 307 14.45 13.84 13.42
C ALA A 307 12.94 13.65 13.70
N VAL A 308 12.16 13.35 12.68
CA VAL A 308 10.71 13.18 12.79
C VAL A 308 10.30 11.86 12.17
N VAL A 309 9.54 11.06 12.91
CA VAL A 309 8.91 9.83 12.43
C VAL A 309 7.39 9.99 12.53
N PHE A 310 6.71 9.94 11.40
CA PHE A 310 5.27 9.75 11.38
C PHE A 310 5.00 8.24 11.45
N TYR A 311 4.53 7.74 12.62
CA TYR A 311 4.52 6.30 12.88
C TYR A 311 3.23 5.58 12.49
N ASN A 312 2.29 6.25 11.83
CA ASN A 312 1.15 5.56 11.22
C ASN A 312 1.64 4.68 10.06
N PHE A 313 1.13 3.46 9.98
CA PHE A 313 1.40 2.57 8.86
C PHE A 313 0.37 2.70 7.73
N ARG A 314 -0.80 3.29 7.98
CA ARG A 314 -1.81 3.57 6.95
C ARG A 314 -1.59 4.95 6.33
N GLY A 315 -1.54 4.99 4.99
CA GLY A 315 -1.13 6.17 4.24
C GLY A 315 -2.20 7.25 4.11
N ASP A 316 -3.50 6.91 4.04
CA ASP A 316 -4.58 7.84 3.67
C ASP A 316 -4.62 9.15 4.50
N ARG A 317 -4.22 9.10 5.76
CA ARG A 317 -4.16 10.25 6.68
C ARG A 317 -2.73 10.66 7.06
N ALA A 318 -1.75 10.20 6.32
CA ALA A 318 -0.33 10.49 6.52
C ALA A 318 0.26 11.36 5.41
N ILE A 319 -0.35 11.33 4.22
CA ILE A 319 0.16 11.97 3.01
C ILE A 319 0.29 13.48 3.21
N GLU A 320 -0.75 14.16 3.64
CA GLU A 320 -0.80 15.62 3.71
C GLU A 320 0.22 16.21 4.68
N ILE A 321 0.31 15.67 5.91
CA ILE A 321 1.33 16.12 6.86
C ILE A 321 2.74 15.75 6.38
N THR A 322 2.91 14.62 5.69
CA THR A 322 4.18 14.25 5.07
C THR A 322 4.58 15.28 4.01
N ARG A 323 3.67 15.68 3.12
CA ARG A 323 3.89 16.75 2.13
C ARG A 323 4.34 18.04 2.81
N ALA A 324 3.68 18.43 3.91
CA ALA A 324 4.06 19.62 4.68
C ALA A 324 5.49 19.54 5.22
N PHE A 325 6.02 18.37 5.58
CA PHE A 325 7.41 18.21 6.04
C PHE A 325 8.43 18.12 4.90
N VAL A 326 8.10 17.47 3.77
CA VAL A 326 9.13 17.10 2.78
C VAL A 326 9.12 17.93 1.50
N GLU A 327 8.01 18.61 1.18
CA GLU A 327 7.93 19.44 -0.03
C GLU A 327 8.61 20.80 0.19
N GLU A 328 9.57 21.14 -0.68
CA GLU A 328 10.20 22.46 -0.68
C GLU A 328 9.21 23.53 -1.17
N HIS A 329 8.46 23.22 -2.24
CA HIS A 329 7.44 24.09 -2.83
C HIS A 329 6.05 23.63 -2.37
N PHE A 330 5.68 24.01 -1.15
CA PHE A 330 4.39 23.67 -0.54
C PHE A 330 3.51 24.91 -0.49
N THR A 331 2.27 24.81 -0.94
CA THR A 331 1.35 25.95 -1.13
C THR A 331 0.02 25.84 -0.39
N GLU A 332 -0.26 24.72 0.24
CA GLU A 332 -1.60 24.43 0.81
C GLU A 332 -1.90 25.31 2.04
N PHE A 333 -0.87 25.66 2.81
CA PHE A 333 -0.97 26.63 3.90
C PHE A 333 0.39 27.29 4.19
N ASP A 334 0.37 28.44 4.89
CA ASP A 334 1.59 29.09 5.35
C ASP A 334 2.19 28.33 6.55
N ARG A 335 3.35 27.72 6.32
CA ARG A 335 4.12 27.00 7.35
C ARG A 335 4.77 27.92 8.37
N VAL A 336 4.83 29.25 8.11
CA VAL A 336 5.54 30.26 8.92
C VAL A 336 7.04 29.93 9.04
N ARG A 337 7.35 28.68 9.38
CA ARG A 337 8.69 28.11 9.49
C ARG A 337 8.67 26.69 8.93
N HIS A 338 9.69 26.34 8.15
CA HIS A 338 9.89 24.99 7.63
C HIS A 338 11.22 24.44 8.17
N PRO A 339 11.21 23.67 9.28
CA PRO A 339 12.43 23.15 9.87
C PRO A 339 13.05 22.09 8.97
N ARG A 340 14.38 22.12 8.86
CA ARG A 340 15.16 21.11 8.12
C ARG A 340 15.32 19.89 8.99
N THR A 341 14.41 18.94 8.85
CA THR A 341 14.37 17.71 9.65
C THR A 341 14.82 16.49 8.85
N THR A 342 15.27 15.45 9.58
CA THR A 342 15.36 14.10 9.03
C THR A 342 14.00 13.43 9.20
N TYR A 343 13.16 13.49 8.16
CA TYR A 343 11.80 12.94 8.20
C TYR A 343 11.72 11.53 7.65
N ALA A 344 10.93 10.66 8.30
CA ALA A 344 10.56 9.34 7.77
C ALA A 344 9.09 9.02 8.08
N GLY A 345 8.42 8.32 7.17
CA GLY A 345 7.17 7.63 7.46
C GLY A 345 7.41 6.21 8.00
N MET A 346 6.42 5.59 8.59
CA MET A 346 6.49 4.16 8.94
C MET A 346 6.60 3.31 7.68
N LEU A 347 5.75 3.57 6.70
CA LEU A 347 5.76 2.99 5.36
C LEU A 347 5.91 4.11 4.31
N GLN A 348 6.10 3.74 3.06
CA GLN A 348 5.87 4.65 1.94
C GLN A 348 4.35 4.77 1.76
N TYR A 349 3.81 5.99 1.90
CA TYR A 349 2.36 6.24 1.92
C TYR A 349 1.76 6.38 0.53
N ASP A 350 2.59 6.75 -0.43
CA ASP A 350 2.23 6.87 -1.83
C ASP A 350 3.44 6.43 -2.67
N GLY A 351 3.30 5.33 -3.38
CA GLY A 351 4.38 4.77 -4.20
C GLY A 351 4.53 5.49 -5.53
N ASP A 352 3.43 6.02 -6.08
CA ASP A 352 3.45 6.77 -7.34
C ASP A 352 4.20 8.10 -7.15
N LEU A 353 3.94 8.80 -6.04
CA LEU A 353 4.64 10.02 -5.66
C LEU A 353 5.96 9.77 -4.89
N GLN A 354 6.28 8.53 -4.57
CA GLN A 354 7.41 8.14 -3.71
C GLN A 354 7.43 8.93 -2.39
N LEU A 355 6.28 8.98 -1.72
CA LEU A 355 6.04 9.82 -0.55
C LEU A 355 5.83 8.98 0.73
N PRO A 356 6.64 9.17 1.78
CA PRO A 356 7.93 9.86 1.75
C PRO A 356 9.01 9.00 1.07
N LYS A 357 10.10 9.62 0.64
CA LYS A 357 11.28 8.90 0.10
C LYS A 357 11.99 8.06 1.15
N ARG A 358 11.89 8.45 2.42
CA ARG A 358 12.47 7.72 3.56
C ARG A 358 11.34 7.12 4.39
N PHE A 359 11.36 5.80 4.57
CA PHE A 359 10.39 5.05 5.36
C PHE A 359 11.07 3.93 6.13
N LEU A 360 10.52 3.57 7.30
CA LEU A 360 11.17 2.65 8.24
C LEU A 360 11.04 1.18 7.83
N VAL A 361 9.90 0.80 7.27
CA VAL A 361 9.62 -0.59 6.89
C VAL A 361 9.40 -0.65 5.38
N ALA A 362 10.26 -1.40 4.71
CA ALA A 362 10.16 -1.62 3.28
C ALA A 362 9.04 -2.61 2.95
N PRO A 363 8.42 -2.50 1.77
CA PRO A 363 7.52 -3.54 1.28
C PRO A 363 8.19 -4.92 1.31
N PRO A 364 7.45 -6.01 1.58
CA PRO A 364 8.04 -7.34 1.64
C PRO A 364 8.63 -7.75 0.29
N ALA A 365 9.77 -8.44 0.30
CA ALA A 365 10.28 -9.11 -0.89
C ALA A 365 9.41 -10.35 -1.17
N ILE A 366 8.49 -10.23 -2.09
CA ILE A 366 7.55 -11.28 -2.49
C ILE A 366 8.25 -12.28 -3.40
N LYS A 367 8.17 -13.56 -3.08
CA LYS A 367 8.78 -14.67 -3.85
C LYS A 367 7.69 -15.52 -4.50
N ASP A 368 8.12 -16.36 -5.41
CA ASP A 368 7.25 -17.33 -6.11
C ASP A 368 6.14 -16.64 -6.92
N THR A 369 6.47 -15.49 -7.52
CA THR A 369 5.52 -14.75 -8.36
C THR A 369 5.22 -15.49 -9.67
N SER A 370 4.10 -15.15 -10.30
CA SER A 370 3.72 -15.73 -11.60
C SER A 370 4.80 -15.52 -12.67
N SER A 371 5.37 -14.31 -12.76
CA SER A 371 6.46 -14.03 -13.69
C SER A 371 7.70 -14.88 -13.46
N GLU A 372 8.07 -15.12 -12.20
CA GLU A 372 9.19 -16.00 -11.83
C GLU A 372 8.96 -17.43 -12.33
N TRP A 373 7.79 -17.98 -12.04
CA TRP A 373 7.49 -19.38 -12.40
C TRP A 373 7.21 -19.57 -13.88
N PHE A 374 6.64 -18.57 -14.57
CA PHE A 374 6.51 -18.58 -16.02
C PHE A 374 7.89 -18.51 -16.71
N SER A 375 8.80 -17.68 -16.18
CA SER A 375 10.20 -17.64 -16.63
C SER A 375 10.90 -18.99 -16.44
N LYS A 376 10.82 -19.59 -15.24
CA LYS A 376 11.36 -20.93 -14.96
C LYS A 376 10.76 -22.01 -15.86
N SER A 377 9.53 -21.83 -16.33
CA SER A 377 8.85 -22.72 -17.27
C SER A 377 9.19 -22.41 -18.74
N GLY A 378 10.12 -21.50 -19.01
CA GLY A 378 10.59 -21.15 -20.35
C GLY A 378 9.62 -20.31 -21.16
N LEU A 379 8.66 -19.64 -20.53
CA LEU A 379 7.66 -18.81 -21.20
C LEU A 379 8.14 -17.36 -21.33
N ALA A 380 8.20 -16.87 -22.57
CA ALA A 380 8.51 -15.48 -22.84
C ALA A 380 7.32 -14.57 -22.47
N GLN A 381 7.61 -13.46 -21.77
CA GLN A 381 6.62 -12.56 -21.22
C GLN A 381 6.80 -11.12 -21.72
N PHE A 382 5.72 -10.39 -21.84
CA PHE A 382 5.72 -8.97 -22.20
C PHE A 382 4.86 -8.17 -21.22
N ALA A 383 5.39 -7.04 -20.74
CA ALA A 383 4.68 -6.11 -19.87
C ALA A 383 4.76 -4.70 -20.44
N CYS A 384 3.63 -3.99 -20.49
CA CYS A 384 3.54 -2.65 -21.03
C CYS A 384 2.55 -1.79 -20.22
N SER A 385 2.96 -0.58 -19.92
CA SER A 385 2.08 0.50 -19.46
C SER A 385 2.75 1.85 -19.71
N GLU A 386 2.01 2.93 -19.48
CA GLU A 386 2.60 4.25 -19.44
C GLU A 386 3.34 4.49 -18.11
N THR A 387 4.18 5.55 -18.06
CA THR A 387 5.07 5.88 -16.93
C THR A 387 4.37 5.79 -15.58
N GLN A 388 3.12 6.29 -15.46
CA GLN A 388 2.36 6.34 -14.22
C GLN A 388 2.10 4.94 -13.62
N LYS A 389 1.93 3.93 -14.45
CA LYS A 389 1.60 2.55 -14.03
C LYS A 389 2.62 1.49 -14.53
N PHE A 390 3.78 1.95 -15.04
CA PHE A 390 4.84 1.05 -15.50
C PHE A 390 5.41 0.21 -14.34
N GLY A 391 5.63 0.82 -13.19
CA GLY A 391 6.06 0.13 -11.97
C GLY A 391 5.08 -0.96 -11.52
N HIS A 392 3.78 -0.76 -11.74
CA HIS A 392 2.74 -1.70 -11.33
C HIS A 392 2.76 -2.98 -12.17
N VAL A 393 2.89 -2.90 -13.49
CA VAL A 393 3.00 -4.08 -14.36
C VAL A 393 4.38 -4.72 -14.38
N THR A 394 5.36 -4.13 -13.69
CA THR A 394 6.76 -4.61 -13.64
C THR A 394 7.21 -4.90 -12.22
N TYR A 395 7.61 -3.89 -11.47
CA TYR A 395 8.15 -3.99 -10.12
C TYR A 395 7.19 -4.67 -9.13
N PHE A 396 5.97 -4.12 -8.98
CA PHE A 396 4.98 -4.67 -8.04
C PHE A 396 4.47 -6.04 -8.48
N TRP A 397 4.19 -6.23 -9.76
CA TRP A 397 3.81 -7.54 -10.31
C TRP A 397 4.87 -8.62 -10.04
N ASN A 398 6.13 -8.25 -10.12
CA ASN A 398 7.26 -9.15 -9.87
C ASN A 398 7.63 -9.26 -8.37
N GLY A 399 6.74 -8.85 -7.47
CA GLY A 399 6.92 -9.00 -6.03
C GLY A 399 7.91 -8.00 -5.44
N ASN A 400 7.82 -6.74 -5.83
CA ASN A 400 8.71 -5.64 -5.41
C ASN A 400 10.16 -5.84 -5.89
N ARG A 401 10.30 -6.41 -7.09
CA ARG A 401 11.61 -6.70 -7.69
C ARG A 401 11.88 -5.79 -8.88
N SER A 402 12.98 -5.04 -8.82
CA SER A 402 13.40 -4.11 -9.88
C SER A 402 14.03 -4.77 -11.10
N ASN A 403 14.47 -6.02 -10.99
CA ASN A 403 15.12 -6.73 -12.08
C ASN A 403 14.14 -7.68 -12.79
N LYS A 404 14.23 -7.73 -14.12
CA LYS A 404 13.47 -8.68 -14.96
C LYS A 404 13.83 -10.12 -14.61
N PHE A 405 12.86 -11.01 -14.77
CA PHE A 405 13.15 -12.44 -14.90
C PHE A 405 13.58 -12.77 -16.33
N ASP A 406 14.23 -13.90 -16.51
CA ASP A 406 14.65 -14.35 -17.84
C ASP A 406 13.44 -14.51 -18.77
N GLY A 407 13.56 -14.04 -20.00
CA GLY A 407 12.46 -14.06 -20.97
C GLY A 407 11.45 -12.93 -20.85
N GLU A 408 11.57 -12.02 -19.86
CA GLU A 408 10.73 -10.84 -19.77
C GLU A 408 11.20 -9.68 -20.66
N THR A 409 10.25 -9.08 -21.34
CA THR A 409 10.41 -7.79 -22.03
C THR A 409 9.47 -6.77 -21.41
N TRP A 410 10.01 -5.64 -20.98
CA TRP A 410 9.25 -4.52 -20.42
C TRP A 410 9.33 -3.34 -21.38
N GLN A 411 8.18 -2.75 -21.68
CA GLN A 411 8.08 -1.56 -22.52
C GLN A 411 7.30 -0.48 -21.80
N GLU A 412 7.99 0.61 -21.50
CA GLU A 412 7.39 1.83 -20.99
C GLU A 412 6.93 2.70 -22.16
N VAL A 413 5.74 3.31 -22.01
CA VAL A 413 5.21 4.36 -22.87
C VAL A 413 5.28 5.66 -22.06
N PRO A 414 6.09 6.65 -22.46
CA PRO A 414 6.21 7.91 -21.70
C PRO A 414 4.87 8.61 -21.57
N SER A 415 4.46 8.91 -20.32
CA SER A 415 3.26 9.70 -20.04
C SER A 415 3.44 11.16 -20.46
N ASP A 416 2.33 11.82 -20.80
CA ASP A 416 2.36 13.27 -21.06
C ASP A 416 2.53 14.03 -19.73
N VAL A 417 3.31 15.12 -19.77
CA VAL A 417 3.51 16.01 -18.63
C VAL A 417 2.45 17.12 -18.67
N VAL A 418 1.20 16.75 -18.47
CA VAL A 418 0.03 17.65 -18.40
C VAL A 418 -0.92 17.13 -17.33
N PRO A 419 -1.78 17.99 -16.75
CA PRO A 419 -2.86 17.52 -15.87
C PRO A 419 -3.72 16.44 -16.56
N PHE A 420 -4.06 15.37 -15.84
CA PHE A 420 -4.70 14.19 -16.44
C PHE A 420 -6.08 14.50 -17.03
N GLU A 421 -6.82 15.43 -16.42
CA GLU A 421 -8.13 15.86 -16.93
C GLU A 421 -8.06 16.62 -18.27
N GLN A 422 -6.88 17.11 -18.66
CA GLN A 422 -6.68 17.76 -19.96
C GLN A 422 -6.47 16.76 -21.10
N ARG A 423 -6.00 15.53 -20.76
CA ARG A 423 -5.81 14.42 -21.71
C ARG A 423 -6.30 13.10 -21.11
N PRO A 424 -7.60 12.95 -20.89
CA PRO A 424 -8.16 11.77 -20.19
C PRO A 424 -7.95 10.45 -20.95
N TRP A 425 -7.67 10.49 -22.26
CA TRP A 425 -7.30 9.30 -23.04
C TRP A 425 -5.86 8.83 -22.74
N MET A 426 -5.05 9.64 -22.07
CA MET A 426 -3.68 9.36 -21.66
C MET A 426 -2.88 8.65 -22.77
N LYS A 427 -2.24 7.52 -22.49
CA LYS A 427 -1.49 6.72 -23.47
C LYS A 427 -2.16 5.39 -23.83
N ALA A 428 -3.49 5.30 -23.68
CA ALA A 428 -4.22 4.07 -24.00
C ALA A 428 -4.00 3.60 -25.44
N ALA A 429 -3.93 4.51 -26.40
CA ALA A 429 -3.70 4.18 -27.81
C ALA A 429 -2.30 3.61 -28.04
N GLU A 430 -1.27 4.24 -27.50
CA GLU A 430 0.14 3.84 -27.65
C GLU A 430 0.44 2.53 -26.91
N ILE A 431 -0.14 2.31 -25.74
CA ILE A 431 -0.08 1.01 -25.03
C ILE A 431 -0.69 -0.07 -25.91
N THR A 432 -1.86 0.20 -26.50
CA THR A 432 -2.54 -0.73 -27.40
C THR A 432 -1.69 -1.05 -28.63
N ASP A 433 -1.03 -0.06 -29.24
CA ASP A 433 -0.13 -0.27 -30.37
C ASP A 433 1.05 -1.17 -29.99
N ALA A 434 1.65 -0.95 -28.82
CA ALA A 434 2.73 -1.79 -28.30
C ALA A 434 2.28 -3.22 -28.04
N MET A 435 1.10 -3.41 -27.47
CA MET A 435 0.51 -4.74 -27.22
C MET A 435 0.20 -5.47 -28.54
N ILE A 436 -0.37 -4.79 -29.53
CA ILE A 436 -0.64 -5.37 -30.86
C ILE A 436 0.67 -5.78 -31.55
N ALA A 437 1.70 -4.93 -31.51
CA ALA A 437 3.01 -5.27 -32.06
C ALA A 437 3.64 -6.49 -31.37
N ALA A 438 3.52 -6.57 -30.04
CA ALA A 438 4.00 -7.71 -29.27
C ALA A 438 3.26 -9.01 -29.64
N LEU A 439 1.93 -8.97 -29.80
CA LEU A 439 1.10 -10.10 -30.25
C LEU A 439 1.51 -10.56 -31.66
N GLN A 440 1.63 -9.62 -32.60
CA GLN A 440 2.01 -9.91 -34.00
C GLN A 440 3.41 -10.48 -34.13
N SER A 441 4.31 -10.20 -33.18
CA SER A 441 5.67 -10.77 -33.18
C SER A 441 5.70 -12.29 -32.98
N GLY A 442 4.64 -12.89 -32.42
CA GLY A 442 4.56 -14.31 -32.06
C GLY A 442 5.57 -14.79 -31.01
N ARG A 443 6.29 -13.85 -30.35
CA ARG A 443 7.40 -14.17 -29.44
C ARG A 443 6.93 -14.50 -28.03
N PHE A 444 5.81 -13.91 -27.58
CA PHE A 444 5.40 -13.91 -26.20
C PHE A 444 4.22 -14.86 -25.96
N LYS A 445 4.29 -15.58 -24.85
CA LYS A 445 3.23 -16.50 -24.44
C LYS A 445 2.34 -15.91 -23.36
N VAL A 446 2.88 -15.00 -22.56
CA VAL A 446 2.14 -14.24 -21.54
C VAL A 446 2.37 -12.75 -21.80
N LEU A 447 1.28 -12.00 -21.93
CA LEU A 447 1.36 -10.55 -22.07
C LEU A 447 0.50 -9.90 -20.98
N ARG A 448 0.94 -8.73 -20.50
CA ARG A 448 0.17 -7.93 -19.55
C ARG A 448 0.29 -6.45 -19.85
N CYS A 449 -0.81 -5.74 -19.65
CA CYS A 449 -0.80 -4.27 -19.70
C CYS A 449 -1.73 -3.67 -18.63
N ASN A 450 -1.49 -2.40 -18.33
CA ASN A 450 -2.36 -1.60 -17.49
C ASN A 450 -2.74 -0.32 -18.26
N TYR A 451 -4.02 -0.01 -18.28
CA TYR A 451 -4.56 1.26 -18.76
C TYR A 451 -4.86 2.14 -17.54
N ALA A 452 -4.02 3.13 -17.30
CA ALA A 452 -4.03 4.00 -16.13
C ALA A 452 -5.23 4.95 -16.03
N ASN A 453 -6.03 5.02 -17.07
CA ASN A 453 -7.00 6.08 -17.34
C ASN A 453 -8.05 6.26 -16.24
N GLY A 454 -8.70 5.19 -15.81
CA GLY A 454 -9.81 5.25 -14.84
C GLY A 454 -9.34 5.76 -13.48
N ASP A 455 -8.15 5.35 -13.05
CA ASP A 455 -7.57 5.73 -11.78
C ASP A 455 -6.97 7.14 -11.80
N MET A 456 -6.00 7.39 -12.68
CA MET A 456 -5.28 8.66 -12.71
C MET A 456 -6.18 9.86 -13.02
N VAL A 457 -7.16 9.69 -13.92
CA VAL A 457 -8.15 10.73 -14.20
C VAL A 457 -9.21 10.81 -13.10
N GLY A 458 -9.57 9.67 -12.50
CA GLY A 458 -10.47 9.60 -11.35
C GLY A 458 -9.99 10.43 -10.17
N HIS A 459 -8.71 10.36 -9.86
CA HIS A 459 -8.06 11.17 -8.81
C HIS A 459 -8.19 12.68 -8.99
N THR A 460 -8.46 13.17 -10.20
CA THR A 460 -8.70 14.61 -10.45
C THR A 460 -10.05 15.10 -9.94
N GLY A 461 -10.98 14.19 -9.61
CA GLY A 461 -12.37 14.53 -9.25
C GLY A 461 -13.20 15.08 -10.43
N ASN A 462 -12.63 15.15 -11.64
CA ASN A 462 -13.31 15.65 -12.82
C ASN A 462 -14.14 14.53 -13.47
N PHE A 463 -15.42 14.47 -13.13
CA PHE A 463 -16.35 13.45 -13.59
C PHE A 463 -16.41 13.30 -15.12
N ARG A 464 -16.41 14.42 -15.86
CA ARG A 464 -16.45 14.38 -17.33
C ARG A 464 -15.16 13.82 -17.92
N ALA A 465 -14.03 14.21 -17.36
CA ALA A 465 -12.74 13.68 -17.80
C ALA A 465 -12.64 12.18 -17.49
N ALA A 466 -13.08 11.74 -16.31
CA ALA A 466 -13.10 10.32 -15.95
C ALA A 466 -14.03 9.51 -16.87
N THR A 467 -15.19 10.05 -17.26
CA THR A 467 -16.07 9.44 -18.27
C THR A 467 -15.33 9.24 -19.60
N MET A 468 -14.64 10.26 -20.11
CA MET A 468 -13.83 10.17 -21.33
C MET A 468 -12.66 9.19 -21.20
N ALA A 469 -12.09 9.07 -20.00
CA ALA A 469 -11.03 8.11 -19.70
C ALA A 469 -11.51 6.67 -19.88
N ILE A 470 -12.70 6.34 -19.38
CA ILE A 470 -13.34 5.02 -19.57
C ILE A 470 -13.67 4.75 -21.05
N GLU A 471 -14.16 5.75 -21.77
CA GLU A 471 -14.43 5.64 -23.22
C GLU A 471 -13.13 5.38 -24.02
N ALA A 472 -12.02 5.97 -23.61
CA ALA A 472 -10.71 5.72 -24.24
C ALA A 472 -10.24 4.27 -24.02
N VAL A 473 -10.45 3.71 -22.83
CA VAL A 473 -10.16 2.30 -22.54
C VAL A 473 -11.06 1.37 -23.37
N ASP A 474 -12.34 1.68 -23.52
CA ASP A 474 -13.25 0.92 -24.40
C ASP A 474 -12.78 0.87 -25.86
N LEU A 475 -12.32 2.01 -26.40
CA LEU A 475 -11.74 2.09 -27.74
C LEU A 475 -10.43 1.30 -27.85
N ALA A 476 -9.59 1.33 -26.82
CA ALA A 476 -8.35 0.56 -26.74
C ALA A 476 -8.65 -0.97 -26.80
N LEU A 477 -9.62 -1.42 -26.02
CA LEU A 477 -10.10 -2.82 -26.05
C LEU A 477 -10.68 -3.19 -27.41
N ALA A 478 -11.48 -2.33 -28.05
CA ALA A 478 -12.04 -2.58 -29.39
C ALA A 478 -10.94 -2.87 -30.45
N ARG A 479 -9.73 -2.30 -30.26
CA ARG A 479 -8.58 -2.52 -31.14
C ARG A 479 -7.76 -3.74 -30.74
N LEU A 480 -7.58 -3.97 -29.43
CA LEU A 480 -6.70 -5.03 -28.91
C LEU A 480 -7.32 -6.42 -29.05
N LEU A 481 -8.62 -6.56 -28.79
CA LEU A 481 -9.31 -7.86 -28.81
C LEU A 481 -9.21 -8.58 -30.15
N PRO A 482 -9.43 -7.93 -31.32
CA PRO A 482 -9.22 -8.58 -32.62
C PRO A 482 -7.77 -9.05 -32.88
N ALA A 483 -6.77 -8.35 -32.30
CA ALA A 483 -5.39 -8.77 -32.42
C ALA A 483 -5.08 -10.02 -31.56
N ILE A 484 -5.75 -10.15 -30.41
CA ILE A 484 -5.69 -11.36 -29.58
C ILE A 484 -6.32 -12.54 -30.33
N ASP A 485 -7.48 -12.36 -30.95
CA ASP A 485 -8.13 -13.37 -31.79
C ASP A 485 -7.23 -13.82 -32.93
N ALA A 486 -6.61 -12.87 -33.66
CA ALA A 486 -5.70 -13.14 -34.75
C ALA A 486 -4.45 -13.91 -34.31
N ALA A 487 -4.01 -13.73 -33.05
CA ALA A 487 -2.92 -14.50 -32.45
C ALA A 487 -3.36 -15.86 -31.89
N GLY A 488 -4.64 -16.23 -32.00
CA GLY A 488 -5.21 -17.44 -31.40
C GLY A 488 -5.13 -17.44 -29.86
N GLY A 489 -5.15 -16.25 -29.27
CA GLY A 489 -4.98 -16.04 -27.84
C GLY A 489 -6.32 -15.90 -27.08
N VAL A 490 -6.22 -15.76 -25.76
CA VAL A 490 -7.31 -15.44 -24.84
C VAL A 490 -6.90 -14.28 -23.94
N ALA A 491 -7.90 -13.58 -23.36
CA ALA A 491 -7.61 -12.53 -22.38
C ALA A 491 -8.38 -12.71 -21.09
N LEU A 492 -7.72 -12.32 -19.98
CA LEU A 492 -8.34 -11.98 -18.71
C LEU A 492 -8.36 -10.46 -18.59
N ILE A 493 -9.55 -9.88 -18.52
CA ILE A 493 -9.75 -8.43 -18.42
C ILE A 493 -10.26 -8.15 -17.01
N THR A 494 -9.54 -7.34 -16.25
CA THR A 494 -9.83 -7.06 -14.84
C THR A 494 -9.47 -5.62 -14.48
N ALA A 495 -9.59 -5.28 -13.21
CA ALA A 495 -9.02 -4.08 -12.61
C ALA A 495 -8.30 -4.45 -11.31
N ASP A 496 -7.55 -3.54 -10.76
CA ASP A 496 -6.77 -3.73 -9.53
C ASP A 496 -7.45 -3.13 -8.30
N HIS A 497 -8.30 -2.13 -8.48
CA HIS A 497 -9.20 -1.51 -7.49
C HIS A 497 -10.26 -0.66 -8.20
N GLY A 498 -11.18 -0.07 -7.45
CA GLY A 498 -12.14 0.91 -7.95
C GLY A 498 -11.70 2.35 -7.68
N ASN A 499 -12.10 3.27 -8.56
CA ASN A 499 -11.96 4.72 -8.46
C ASN A 499 -13.06 5.41 -9.28
N ALA A 500 -13.09 5.24 -10.60
CA ALA A 500 -14.04 5.87 -11.52
C ALA A 500 -15.50 5.39 -11.37
N ASP A 501 -15.71 4.34 -10.61
CA ASP A 501 -17.04 3.77 -10.29
C ASP A 501 -17.83 4.61 -9.27
N GLU A 502 -17.15 5.47 -8.46
CA GLU A 502 -17.78 6.31 -7.45
C GLU A 502 -17.03 7.64 -7.32
N MET A 503 -17.33 8.59 -8.21
CA MET A 503 -16.69 9.91 -8.32
C MET A 503 -17.32 11.00 -7.44
N PHE A 504 -18.36 10.67 -6.67
CA PHE A 504 -19.01 11.60 -5.75
C PHE A 504 -19.00 11.05 -4.33
N GLU A 505 -18.73 11.93 -3.35
CA GLU A 505 -18.85 11.62 -1.94
C GLU A 505 -20.27 11.17 -1.60
N LEU A 506 -20.39 10.19 -0.69
CA LEU A 506 -21.70 9.75 -0.21
C LEU A 506 -22.05 10.46 1.11
N ASP A 507 -23.26 10.94 1.22
CA ASP A 507 -23.81 11.40 2.49
C ASP A 507 -23.83 10.25 3.50
N LYS A 508 -23.28 10.48 4.69
CA LYS A 508 -23.08 9.43 5.71
C LYS A 508 -24.40 8.80 6.21
N LYS A 509 -25.52 9.56 6.18
CA LYS A 509 -26.81 9.10 6.68
C LYS A 509 -27.66 8.46 5.61
N THR A 510 -27.75 9.11 4.44
CA THR A 510 -28.63 8.66 3.35
C THR A 510 -27.94 7.69 2.41
N ARG A 511 -26.59 7.64 2.42
CA ARG A 511 -25.77 6.86 1.48
C ARG A 511 -26.02 7.22 0.02
N GLN A 512 -26.54 8.42 -0.24
CA GLN A 512 -26.74 8.98 -1.58
C GLN A 512 -25.60 9.98 -1.88
N PRO A 513 -25.32 10.29 -3.17
CA PRO A 513 -24.33 11.28 -3.55
C PRO A 513 -24.57 12.63 -2.86
N ALA A 514 -23.55 13.10 -2.15
CA ALA A 514 -23.59 14.35 -1.38
C ALA A 514 -23.54 15.56 -2.32
N GLN A 515 -24.25 16.63 -1.96
CA GLN A 515 -24.29 17.88 -2.68
C GLN A 515 -23.68 19.04 -1.89
N ASN A 516 -23.03 19.93 -2.60
CA ASN A 516 -22.62 21.24 -2.11
C ASN A 516 -23.83 22.16 -1.93
N LYS A 517 -23.64 23.31 -1.29
CA LYS A 517 -24.71 24.31 -1.09
C LYS A 517 -25.28 24.89 -2.39
N ASP A 518 -24.51 24.86 -3.46
CA ASP A 518 -24.89 25.33 -4.79
C ASP A 518 -25.61 24.25 -5.66
N GLY A 519 -25.82 23.06 -5.08
CA GLY A 519 -26.47 21.93 -5.74
C GLY A 519 -25.54 21.07 -6.61
N SER A 520 -24.27 21.42 -6.76
CA SER A 520 -23.28 20.55 -7.39
C SER A 520 -22.95 19.35 -6.52
N TYR A 521 -22.59 18.22 -7.13
CA TYR A 521 -22.13 17.06 -6.37
C TYR A 521 -20.72 17.27 -5.82
N LYS A 522 -20.49 16.77 -4.60
CA LYS A 522 -19.19 16.83 -3.96
C LYS A 522 -18.28 15.77 -4.57
N ALA A 523 -17.21 16.20 -5.22
CA ALA A 523 -16.27 15.30 -5.87
C ALA A 523 -15.55 14.39 -4.86
N LYS A 524 -15.36 13.13 -5.24
CA LYS A 524 -14.52 12.16 -4.56
C LYS A 524 -13.33 11.84 -5.45
N THR A 525 -12.14 11.87 -4.89
CA THR A 525 -10.87 11.62 -5.58
C THR A 525 -10.18 10.34 -5.12
N ALA A 526 -10.73 9.67 -4.11
CA ALA A 526 -10.15 8.48 -3.51
C ALA A 526 -10.66 7.20 -4.15
N HIS A 527 -9.89 6.12 -3.98
CA HIS A 527 -10.32 4.76 -4.34
C HIS A 527 -11.62 4.36 -3.65
N THR A 528 -12.20 3.24 -4.09
CA THR A 528 -13.47 2.74 -3.57
C THR A 528 -13.30 1.39 -2.87
N LEU A 529 -14.29 1.02 -2.06
CA LEU A 529 -14.43 -0.32 -1.49
C LEU A 529 -15.27 -1.24 -2.40
N ASN A 530 -15.39 -0.88 -3.68
CA ASN A 530 -16.16 -1.67 -4.61
C ASN A 530 -15.30 -2.80 -5.18
N PRO A 531 -15.91 -3.95 -5.47
CA PRO A 531 -15.20 -5.03 -6.13
C PRO A 531 -14.92 -4.68 -7.60
N VAL A 532 -14.09 -5.50 -8.25
CA VAL A 532 -13.67 -5.31 -9.64
C VAL A 532 -14.14 -6.47 -10.51
N PRO A 533 -14.27 -6.29 -11.84
CA PRO A 533 -14.63 -7.39 -12.73
C PRO A 533 -13.45 -8.30 -13.04
N LEU A 534 -13.75 -9.56 -13.38
CA LEU A 534 -12.89 -10.44 -14.16
C LEU A 534 -13.68 -11.01 -15.30
N ILE A 535 -13.26 -10.75 -16.54
CA ILE A 535 -13.89 -11.23 -17.77
C ILE A 535 -12.91 -12.16 -18.48
N LEU A 536 -13.38 -13.34 -18.89
CA LEU A 536 -12.62 -14.26 -19.74
C LEU A 536 -13.04 -14.08 -21.19
N TYR A 537 -12.20 -13.40 -21.98
CA TYR A 537 -12.38 -13.28 -23.43
C TYR A 537 -11.74 -14.48 -24.13
N ASP A 538 -12.57 -15.37 -24.66
CA ASP A 538 -12.16 -16.62 -25.31
C ASP A 538 -13.03 -16.90 -26.54
N ASN A 539 -12.42 -16.80 -27.73
CA ASN A 539 -13.00 -17.16 -29.01
C ASN A 539 -12.35 -18.38 -29.66
N VAL A 540 -11.39 -19.01 -28.94
CA VAL A 540 -10.54 -20.07 -29.53
C VAL A 540 -10.82 -21.47 -28.97
N SER A 541 -11.35 -21.58 -27.76
CA SER A 541 -11.64 -22.88 -27.13
C SER A 541 -12.94 -23.54 -27.60
N GLY A 542 -13.78 -22.80 -28.33
CA GLY A 542 -15.09 -23.26 -28.73
C GLY A 542 -16.09 -23.40 -27.57
N GLY A 543 -15.99 -22.53 -26.57
CA GLY A 543 -16.89 -22.49 -25.40
C GLY A 543 -16.56 -23.51 -24.30
N LYS A 544 -15.38 -24.12 -24.36
CA LYS A 544 -14.91 -25.12 -23.37
C LYS A 544 -14.45 -24.48 -22.07
N LEU A 545 -14.15 -23.20 -22.07
CA LEU A 545 -13.64 -22.48 -20.91
C LEU A 545 -14.74 -21.59 -20.30
N GLY A 546 -14.73 -21.49 -18.99
CA GLY A 546 -15.60 -20.64 -18.19
C GLY A 546 -14.87 -20.12 -16.96
N LEU A 547 -15.59 -19.34 -16.15
CA LEU A 547 -15.14 -18.89 -14.85
C LEU A 547 -16.04 -19.49 -13.78
N LYS A 548 -15.45 -20.07 -12.73
CA LYS A 548 -16.17 -20.54 -11.56
C LYS A 548 -16.05 -19.50 -10.44
N PRO A 549 -17.15 -19.09 -9.81
CA PRO A 549 -17.09 -18.24 -8.63
C PRO A 549 -16.51 -19.04 -7.45
N LEU A 550 -15.66 -18.39 -6.65
CA LEU A 550 -15.23 -18.85 -5.35
C LEU A 550 -15.81 -17.88 -4.31
N GLU A 551 -16.10 -18.37 -3.11
CA GLU A 551 -16.63 -17.56 -2.01
C GLU A 551 -15.71 -16.36 -1.68
N THR A 552 -14.40 -16.59 -1.79
CA THR A 552 -13.35 -15.60 -1.50
C THR A 552 -12.59 -15.17 -2.73
N ALA A 553 -13.23 -15.16 -3.92
CA ALA A 553 -12.55 -14.77 -5.15
C ALA A 553 -11.94 -13.35 -5.03
N GLY A 554 -10.65 -13.24 -5.30
CA GLY A 554 -9.86 -12.02 -5.23
C GLY A 554 -8.81 -11.94 -6.33
N LEU A 555 -8.05 -10.86 -6.32
CA LEU A 555 -7.01 -10.59 -7.33
C LEU A 555 -5.92 -11.66 -7.37
N SER A 556 -5.58 -12.25 -6.24
CA SER A 556 -4.56 -13.30 -6.13
C SER A 556 -4.89 -14.59 -6.91
N ASN A 557 -6.16 -14.83 -7.20
CA ASN A 557 -6.58 -15.99 -8.00
C ASN A 557 -6.18 -15.90 -9.49
N ILE A 558 -5.79 -14.71 -9.97
CA ILE A 558 -5.49 -14.47 -11.39
C ILE A 558 -4.23 -15.25 -11.84
N ALA A 559 -3.16 -15.30 -11.03
CA ALA A 559 -1.94 -16.03 -11.38
C ALA A 559 -2.18 -17.50 -11.69
N ALA A 560 -2.93 -18.19 -10.82
CA ALA A 560 -3.31 -19.59 -11.01
C ALA A 560 -4.22 -19.78 -12.24
N THR A 561 -5.11 -18.81 -12.49
CA THR A 561 -6.01 -18.84 -13.67
C THR A 561 -5.21 -18.70 -14.96
N VAL A 562 -4.23 -17.79 -15.01
CA VAL A 562 -3.29 -17.68 -16.15
C VAL A 562 -2.50 -18.96 -16.34
N ALA A 563 -1.96 -19.56 -15.28
CA ALA A 563 -1.24 -20.83 -15.38
C ALA A 563 -2.09 -21.94 -16.00
N ASN A 564 -3.34 -22.08 -15.53
CA ASN A 564 -4.25 -23.10 -16.08
C ASN A 564 -4.64 -22.82 -17.55
N LEU A 565 -4.83 -21.56 -17.94
CA LEU A 565 -5.02 -21.18 -19.35
C LEU A 565 -3.82 -21.54 -20.22
N LEU A 566 -2.62 -21.51 -19.67
CA LEU A 566 -1.38 -21.95 -20.32
C LEU A 566 -1.19 -23.49 -20.34
N GLY A 567 -2.10 -24.24 -19.73
CA GLY A 567 -1.97 -25.70 -19.57
C GLY A 567 -0.97 -26.11 -18.49
N LEU A 568 -0.68 -25.22 -17.55
CA LEU A 568 0.22 -25.44 -16.44
C LEU A 568 -0.57 -25.50 -15.11
N HIS A 569 -0.13 -26.36 -14.20
CA HIS A 569 -0.67 -26.42 -12.84
C HIS A 569 -0.21 -25.18 -12.06
N LYS A 570 -1.03 -24.67 -11.16
CA LYS A 570 -0.65 -23.55 -10.29
C LYS A 570 0.52 -23.96 -9.38
N HIS A 571 1.31 -22.97 -8.94
CA HIS A 571 2.27 -23.16 -7.85
C HIS A 571 1.54 -23.45 -6.52
N ASP A 572 2.12 -24.28 -5.65
CA ASP A 572 1.46 -24.76 -4.41
C ASP A 572 1.07 -23.62 -3.45
N LYS A 573 1.82 -22.52 -3.46
CA LYS A 573 1.53 -21.36 -2.62
C LYS A 573 0.46 -20.42 -3.19
N TRP A 574 0.11 -20.56 -4.47
CA TRP A 574 -0.87 -19.67 -5.09
C TRP A 574 -2.28 -20.07 -4.70
N ASP A 575 -3.14 -19.07 -4.62
CA ASP A 575 -4.57 -19.26 -4.45
C ASP A 575 -5.17 -20.04 -5.62
N ASP A 576 -6.40 -20.51 -5.45
CA ASP A 576 -7.01 -21.39 -6.44
C ASP A 576 -7.36 -20.68 -7.74
N SER A 577 -7.26 -21.40 -8.84
CA SER A 577 -7.66 -20.93 -10.17
C SER A 577 -9.18 -20.75 -10.26
N LEU A 578 -9.59 -19.69 -10.95
CA LEU A 578 -10.99 -19.41 -11.28
C LEU A 578 -11.42 -20.04 -12.61
N LEU A 579 -10.50 -20.74 -13.31
CA LEU A 579 -10.82 -21.39 -14.58
C LEU A 579 -11.73 -22.60 -14.36
N GLU A 580 -12.83 -22.63 -15.10
CA GLU A 580 -13.68 -23.79 -15.27
C GLU A 580 -13.41 -24.41 -16.66
N VAL A 581 -13.12 -25.70 -16.71
CA VAL A 581 -13.00 -26.49 -17.95
C VAL A 581 -14.27 -27.32 -18.07
N LYS A 582 -15.08 -27.06 -19.11
CA LYS A 582 -16.37 -27.72 -19.37
C LYS A 582 -16.20 -29.01 -20.14
#